data_c8c0feabb40a477977d0ecf9a4b0b957
#
_entry.id   c8c0feabb40a477977d0ecf9a4b0b957
#
_cell.length_a   1.000
_cell.length_b   1.000
_cell.length_c   1.000
_cell.angle_alpha   90.00
_cell.angle_beta   90.00
_cell.angle_gamma   90.00
#
_symmetry.space_group_name_H-M   'P 1'
#
loop_
_entity.id
_entity.type
_entity.pdbx_description
1 polymer ?
#
loop_
_entity_poly.entity_id
_entity_poly.type
_entity_poly.pdbx_seq_one_letter_code
_entity_poly.pdbx_strand_id
1 'polypeptide(L)'
;MHKLFEQKWFYKLFSLLLAIVLVAFVDNTQVNTNNQTKVQETASTEKSLKMALQVSVDTDKYYVTGYPSKVKVTLEGPNALVTSAVNTQNFRVYIDLSKQGVGSHQVPIKVSGLPNQVSCKLSQKSVKVNIQKRKSRTLPVQIGYNKMLLLKAMTSACRQ
;
A
#
# COMPACT_ATOMS: atom_id res chain seq x y z
N MET A 1 -45.26 12.31 -58.93
CA MET A 1 -43.93 12.56 -58.31
C MET A 1 -42.98 11.37 -58.47
N HIS A 2 -43.13 10.48 -59.49
CA HIS A 2 -42.33 9.28 -59.67
C HIS A 2 -41.23 9.38 -60.72
N LYS A 3 -41.09 10.49 -61.45
CA LYS A 3 -40.10 10.64 -62.55
C LYS A 3 -38.69 11.03 -62.11
N LEU A 4 -38.47 11.33 -60.82
CA LEU A 4 -37.13 11.67 -60.29
C LEU A 4 -36.27 10.44 -59.96
N PHE A 5 -36.91 9.28 -59.79
CA PHE A 5 -36.22 8.05 -59.44
C PHE A 5 -35.66 7.24 -60.61
N GLU A 6 -36.06 7.59 -61.86
CA GLU A 6 -35.59 6.85 -63.06
C GLU A 6 -34.30 7.41 -63.69
N GLN A 7 -33.79 8.52 -63.22
CA GLN A 7 -32.52 9.05 -63.71
C GLN A 7 -31.34 8.36 -63.09
N LYS A 8 -30.52 7.70 -63.88
CA LYS A 8 -29.24 7.05 -63.49
C LYS A 8 -28.31 7.98 -62.69
N TRP A 9 -28.53 9.30 -62.80
CA TRP A 9 -27.79 10.32 -62.08
C TRP A 9 -28.20 10.43 -60.59
N PHE A 10 -29.46 10.16 -60.31
CA PHE A 10 -30.01 10.20 -58.93
C PHE A 10 -29.38 9.11 -58.06
N TYR A 11 -29.16 7.90 -58.59
CA TYR A 11 -28.50 6.83 -57.85
C TYR A 11 -27.03 7.15 -57.54
N LYS A 12 -26.34 7.88 -58.44
CA LYS A 12 -24.96 8.32 -58.19
C LYS A 12 -24.91 9.38 -57.08
N LEU A 13 -25.82 10.36 -57.10
CA LEU A 13 -25.92 11.36 -56.05
C LEU A 13 -26.32 10.73 -54.69
N PHE A 14 -27.25 9.79 -54.71
CA PHE A 14 -27.69 9.09 -53.51
C PHE A 14 -26.59 8.22 -52.90
N SER A 15 -25.83 7.51 -53.74
CA SER A 15 -24.69 6.74 -53.31
C SER A 15 -23.59 7.61 -52.69
N LEU A 16 -23.32 8.76 -53.31
CA LEU A 16 -22.33 9.70 -52.78
C LEU A 16 -22.79 10.29 -51.46
N LEU A 17 -24.07 10.62 -51.30
CA LEU A 17 -24.66 11.13 -50.07
C LEU A 17 -24.58 10.06 -48.95
N LEU A 18 -24.92 8.82 -49.30
CA LEU A 18 -24.85 7.70 -48.34
C LEU A 18 -23.42 7.41 -47.91
N ALA A 19 -22.45 7.53 -48.82
CA ALA A 19 -21.02 7.39 -48.50
C ALA A 19 -20.59 8.52 -47.50
N ILE A 20 -21.00 9.77 -47.71
CA ILE A 20 -20.69 10.88 -46.81
C ILE A 20 -21.30 10.64 -45.45
N VAL A 21 -22.55 10.17 -45.38
CA VAL A 21 -23.23 9.83 -44.11
C VAL A 21 -22.52 8.71 -43.37
N LEU A 22 -22.08 7.67 -44.12
CA LEU A 22 -21.29 6.58 -43.50
C LEU A 22 -19.95 7.06 -42.94
N VAL A 23 -19.22 7.88 -43.72
CA VAL A 23 -17.94 8.44 -43.23
C VAL A 23 -18.20 9.32 -42.00
N ALA A 24 -19.18 10.23 -42.03
CA ALA A 24 -19.51 11.06 -40.89
C ALA A 24 -20.00 10.24 -39.67
N PHE A 25 -20.68 9.12 -39.89
CA PHE A 25 -21.09 8.20 -38.83
C PHE A 25 -19.91 7.47 -38.24
N VAL A 26 -18.97 7.02 -39.07
CA VAL A 26 -17.73 6.35 -38.61
C VAL A 26 -16.84 7.33 -37.86
N ASP A 27 -16.67 8.55 -38.37
CA ASP A 27 -15.89 9.58 -37.68
C ASP A 27 -16.50 9.96 -36.33
N ASN A 28 -17.82 10.04 -36.26
CA ASN A 28 -18.53 10.34 -34.99
C ASN A 28 -18.48 9.15 -34.01
N THR A 29 -18.38 7.92 -34.50
CA THR A 29 -18.16 6.73 -33.67
C THR A 29 -16.69 6.62 -33.25
N GLN A 30 -15.75 7.07 -34.10
CA GLN A 30 -14.32 7.08 -33.75
C GLN A 30 -13.98 8.15 -32.70
N VAL A 31 -14.70 9.26 -32.63
CA VAL A 31 -14.52 10.27 -31.56
C VAL A 31 -14.85 9.68 -30.18
N ASN A 32 -15.76 8.70 -30.12
CA ASN A 32 -16.00 7.95 -28.86
C ASN A 32 -15.04 6.78 -28.64
N THR A 33 -14.39 6.26 -29.71
CA THR A 33 -13.41 5.15 -29.61
C THR A 33 -11.99 5.67 -29.36
N ASN A 34 -11.71 6.94 -29.69
CA ASN A 34 -10.45 7.61 -29.36
C ASN A 34 -10.27 7.84 -27.85
N ASN A 35 -11.29 7.61 -27.03
CA ASN A 35 -11.14 7.49 -25.59
C ASN A 35 -10.68 6.10 -25.10
N GLN A 36 -10.54 5.10 -26.01
CA GLN A 36 -10.08 3.76 -25.64
C GLN A 36 -8.75 3.35 -26.25
N THR A 37 -8.18 4.17 -27.17
CA THR A 37 -6.80 3.93 -27.66
C THR A 37 -5.87 5.10 -27.35
N LYS A 38 -6.16 5.91 -26.32
CA LYS A 38 -5.05 6.35 -25.50
C LYS A 38 -4.47 5.06 -24.96
N VAL A 39 -3.36 4.62 -25.58
CA VAL A 39 -2.29 3.90 -24.90
C VAL A 39 -2.51 4.23 -23.44
N GLN A 40 -2.79 3.23 -22.67
CA GLN A 40 -2.94 3.31 -21.22
C GLN A 40 -1.73 4.10 -20.71
N GLU A 41 -1.80 5.42 -20.79
CA GLU A 41 -1.06 6.30 -19.90
C GLU A 41 -1.52 5.78 -18.58
N THR A 42 -0.70 4.95 -18.03
CA THR A 42 -0.92 4.23 -16.78
C THR A 42 -1.40 5.27 -15.81
N ALA A 43 -2.72 5.31 -15.62
CA ALA A 43 -3.34 6.29 -14.77
C ALA A 43 -2.59 6.18 -13.44
N SER A 44 -1.70 7.15 -13.21
CA SER A 44 -0.89 7.18 -12.01
C SER A 44 -1.85 7.36 -10.85
N THR A 45 -1.91 6.36 -10.01
CA THR A 45 -2.78 6.35 -8.84
C THR A 45 -1.93 6.57 -7.61
N GLU A 46 -2.39 7.44 -6.75
CA GLU A 46 -1.80 7.68 -5.44
C GLU A 46 -2.64 7.01 -4.37
N LYS A 47 -2.04 6.12 -3.58
CA LYS A 47 -2.68 5.48 -2.42
C LYS A 47 -1.80 5.61 -1.19
N SER A 48 -2.40 5.98 -0.06
CA SER A 48 -1.70 6.08 1.21
C SER A 48 -2.15 5.00 2.18
N LEU A 49 -1.18 4.40 2.89
CA LEU A 49 -1.42 3.39 3.90
C LEU A 49 -0.47 3.58 5.09
N LYS A 50 -0.83 2.99 6.23
CA LYS A 50 0.02 2.97 7.43
C LYS A 50 0.76 1.65 7.51
N MET A 51 2.09 1.69 7.44
CA MET A 51 2.96 0.51 7.55
C MET A 51 3.68 0.50 8.89
N ALA A 52 3.90 -0.71 9.42
CA ALA A 52 4.73 -0.89 10.61
C ALA A 52 6.18 -0.56 10.27
N LEU A 53 6.84 0.22 11.15
CA LEU A 53 8.25 0.55 11.03
C LEU A 53 9.06 -0.58 11.65
N GLN A 54 9.86 -1.27 10.85
CA GLN A 54 10.78 -2.31 11.30
C GLN A 54 12.12 -1.71 11.70
N VAL A 55 12.71 -2.24 12.74
CA VAL A 55 14.05 -1.81 13.22
C VAL A 55 15.02 -2.94 12.97
N SER A 56 16.04 -2.65 12.15
CA SER A 56 17.17 -3.57 11.92
C SER A 56 18.29 -3.25 12.91
N VAL A 57 18.38 -4.04 13.99
CA VAL A 57 19.36 -3.90 15.06
C VAL A 57 19.63 -5.25 15.69
N ASP A 58 20.79 -5.42 16.32
CA ASP A 58 21.10 -6.57 17.16
C ASP A 58 20.28 -6.48 18.47
N THR A 59 19.13 -7.17 18.48
CA THR A 59 18.19 -7.16 19.62
C THR A 59 18.71 -7.83 20.87
N ASP A 60 19.79 -8.62 20.77
CA ASP A 60 20.42 -9.27 21.92
C ASP A 60 21.25 -8.29 22.74
N LYS A 61 21.85 -7.30 22.04
CA LYS A 61 22.75 -6.32 22.66
C LYS A 61 22.10 -4.98 22.92
N TYR A 62 21.10 -4.59 22.11
CA TYR A 62 20.55 -3.24 22.12
C TYR A 62 19.03 -3.24 22.27
N TYR A 63 18.54 -2.22 22.93
CA TYR A 63 17.14 -1.87 23.06
C TYR A 63 16.91 -0.48 22.46
N VAL A 64 15.92 -0.34 21.56
CA VAL A 64 15.66 0.89 20.82
C VAL A 64 14.31 1.46 21.20
N THR A 65 14.31 2.77 21.48
CA THR A 65 13.10 3.53 21.85
C THR A 65 13.00 4.82 21.06
N GLY A 66 11.83 5.48 21.12
CA GLY A 66 11.63 6.82 20.56
C GLY A 66 11.19 6.85 19.09
N TYR A 67 10.95 5.72 18.45
CA TYR A 67 10.44 5.67 17.08
C TYR A 67 8.92 5.37 17.04
N PRO A 68 8.20 5.86 16.03
CA PRO A 68 6.79 5.54 15.86
C PRO A 68 6.60 4.09 15.41
N SER A 69 5.62 3.40 15.95
CA SER A 69 5.32 2.01 15.55
C SER A 69 4.80 1.89 14.12
N LYS A 70 4.18 2.95 13.59
CA LYS A 70 3.62 3.00 12.24
C LYS A 70 3.99 4.31 11.56
N VAL A 71 4.26 4.23 10.25
CA VAL A 71 4.55 5.38 9.38
C VAL A 71 3.55 5.41 8.24
N LYS A 72 3.06 6.60 7.88
CA LYS A 72 2.22 6.79 6.71
C LYS A 72 3.10 6.80 5.47
N VAL A 73 2.79 5.88 4.56
CA VAL A 73 3.47 5.69 3.28
C VAL A 73 2.49 6.01 2.18
N THR A 74 2.88 6.79 1.21
CA THR A 74 2.10 7.09 0.02
C THR A 74 2.81 6.48 -1.18
N LEU A 75 2.12 5.60 -1.88
CA LEU A 75 2.59 4.93 -3.09
C LEU A 75 1.98 5.63 -4.31
N GLU A 76 2.81 5.91 -5.31
CA GLU A 76 2.42 6.56 -6.56
C GLU A 76 2.97 5.74 -7.74
N GLY A 77 2.11 5.45 -8.71
CA GLY A 77 2.49 4.66 -9.88
C GLY A 77 1.30 4.07 -10.62
N PRO A 78 1.53 3.12 -11.54
CA PRO A 78 0.47 2.43 -12.27
C PRO A 78 -0.55 1.78 -11.33
N ASN A 79 -1.85 1.99 -11.58
CA ASN A 79 -2.93 1.55 -10.69
C ASN A 79 -2.84 0.05 -10.33
N ALA A 80 -2.54 -0.80 -11.29
CA ALA A 80 -2.42 -2.24 -11.06
C ALA A 80 -1.31 -2.57 -10.04
N LEU A 81 -0.12 -1.95 -10.19
CA LEU A 81 1.03 -2.17 -9.31
C LEU A 81 0.82 -1.58 -7.92
N VAL A 82 0.27 -0.35 -7.84
CA VAL A 82 -0.05 0.28 -6.56
C VAL A 82 -1.11 -0.52 -5.80
N THR A 83 -2.16 -0.97 -6.49
CA THR A 83 -3.22 -1.79 -5.87
C THR A 83 -2.68 -3.13 -5.39
N SER A 84 -1.85 -3.79 -6.21
CA SER A 84 -1.17 -5.03 -5.82
C SER A 84 -0.28 -4.82 -4.59
N ALA A 85 0.58 -3.78 -4.60
CA ALA A 85 1.47 -3.48 -3.47
C ALA A 85 0.71 -3.18 -2.16
N VAL A 86 -0.42 -2.46 -2.25
CA VAL A 86 -1.27 -2.16 -1.09
C VAL A 86 -1.93 -3.42 -0.53
N ASN A 87 -2.42 -4.32 -1.40
CA ASN A 87 -3.14 -5.53 -0.98
C ASN A 87 -2.19 -6.60 -0.45
N THR A 88 -1.06 -6.81 -1.11
CA THR A 88 -0.09 -7.85 -0.72
C THR A 88 0.87 -7.40 0.37
N GLN A 89 1.09 -6.08 0.50
CA GLN A 89 2.05 -5.47 1.43
C GLN A 89 3.44 -6.12 1.40
N ASN A 90 3.87 -6.55 0.20
CA ASN A 90 5.14 -7.25 -0.02
C ASN A 90 6.38 -6.33 0.06
N PHE A 91 6.24 -5.13 0.59
CA PHE A 91 7.33 -4.21 0.82
C PHE A 91 7.52 -3.94 2.31
N ARG A 92 8.73 -3.54 2.70
CA ARG A 92 9.10 -3.27 4.09
C ARG A 92 9.57 -1.84 4.25
N VAL A 93 9.13 -1.23 5.34
CA VAL A 93 9.60 0.09 5.78
C VAL A 93 10.48 -0.15 7.01
N TYR A 94 11.74 0.23 6.94
CA TYR A 94 12.68 -0.08 8.00
C TYR A 94 13.70 1.03 8.23
N ILE A 95 14.28 1.01 9.42
CA ILE A 95 15.46 1.80 9.79
C ILE A 95 16.62 0.84 10.09
N ASP A 96 17.79 1.20 9.59
CA ASP A 96 19.02 0.43 9.74
C ASP A 96 19.89 1.07 10.82
N LEU A 97 20.04 0.37 11.93
CA LEU A 97 20.83 0.79 13.10
C LEU A 97 22.12 -0.01 13.27
N SER A 98 22.46 -0.89 12.31
CA SER A 98 23.63 -1.78 12.41
C SER A 98 24.95 -1.05 12.61
N LYS A 99 25.01 0.21 12.12
CA LYS A 99 26.22 1.05 12.20
C LYS A 99 26.14 2.11 13.30
N GLN A 100 25.07 2.13 14.09
CA GLN A 100 24.84 3.15 15.12
C GLN A 100 25.25 2.62 16.49
N GLY A 101 25.90 3.46 17.27
CA GLY A 101 26.25 3.16 18.66
C GLY A 101 25.14 3.51 19.64
N VAL A 102 25.43 3.37 20.93
CA VAL A 102 24.51 3.77 22.02
C VAL A 102 24.33 5.29 21.99
N GLY A 103 23.10 5.74 22.21
CA GLY A 103 22.76 7.16 22.26
C GLY A 103 21.54 7.51 21.38
N SER A 104 21.33 8.82 21.21
CA SER A 104 20.25 9.36 20.42
C SER A 104 20.72 9.67 19.00
N HIS A 105 20.11 9.06 18.01
CA HIS A 105 20.48 9.19 16.61
C HIS A 105 19.28 9.56 15.77
N GLN A 106 19.49 10.36 14.70
CA GLN A 106 18.50 10.61 13.69
C GLN A 106 18.81 9.75 12.46
N VAL A 107 17.93 8.81 12.13
CA VAL A 107 18.17 7.78 11.12
C VAL A 107 17.15 7.90 9.99
N PRO A 108 17.58 7.81 8.72
CA PRO A 108 16.65 7.82 7.58
C PRO A 108 15.83 6.53 7.54
N ILE A 109 14.55 6.69 7.17
CA ILE A 109 13.67 5.55 6.91
C ILE A 109 13.95 5.05 5.49
N LYS A 110 14.11 3.74 5.35
CA LYS A 110 14.32 3.06 4.06
C LYS A 110 13.12 2.20 3.72
N VAL A 111 12.86 2.06 2.42
CA VAL A 111 11.82 1.18 1.89
C VAL A 111 12.47 0.17 0.96
N SER A 112 12.06 -1.08 1.04
CA SER A 112 12.56 -2.17 0.22
C SER A 112 11.43 -3.08 -0.23
N GLY A 113 11.54 -3.66 -1.43
CA GLY A 113 10.57 -4.60 -1.97
C GLY A 113 9.47 -3.95 -2.84
N LEU A 114 9.59 -2.66 -3.18
CA LEU A 114 8.69 -2.02 -4.14
C LEU A 114 9.13 -2.29 -5.59
N PRO A 115 8.19 -2.46 -6.52
CA PRO A 115 8.49 -2.47 -7.96
C PRO A 115 9.10 -1.15 -8.42
N ASN A 116 10.02 -1.21 -9.39
CA ASN A 116 10.73 -0.02 -9.91
C ASN A 116 9.82 1.08 -10.48
N GLN A 117 8.59 0.72 -10.87
CA GLN A 117 7.60 1.64 -11.44
C GLN A 117 6.71 2.30 -10.38
N VAL A 118 6.89 1.96 -9.09
CA VAL A 118 6.13 2.52 -7.98
C VAL A 118 7.04 3.41 -7.15
N SER A 119 6.70 4.69 -7.11
CA SER A 119 7.36 5.67 -6.25
C SER A 119 6.77 5.64 -4.85
N CYS A 120 7.61 5.86 -3.85
CA CYS A 120 7.21 5.88 -2.45
C CYS A 120 7.52 7.24 -1.82
N LYS A 121 6.50 7.90 -1.31
CA LYS A 121 6.62 9.12 -0.51
C LYS A 121 6.34 8.78 0.96
N LEU A 122 7.31 9.05 1.82
CA LEU A 122 7.18 8.86 3.26
C LEU A 122 6.72 10.17 3.92
N SER A 123 5.80 10.08 4.86
CA SER A 123 5.36 11.22 5.68
C SER A 123 6.53 11.82 6.48
N GLN A 124 7.46 10.98 6.91
CA GLN A 124 8.68 11.36 7.60
C GLN A 124 9.87 10.69 6.92
N LYS A 125 10.87 11.46 6.54
CA LYS A 125 12.09 10.93 5.89
C LYS A 125 13.08 10.35 6.89
N SER A 126 13.03 10.79 8.14
CA SER A 126 13.92 10.32 9.23
C SER A 126 13.19 10.30 10.55
N VAL A 127 13.66 9.45 11.46
CA VAL A 127 13.16 9.32 12.82
C VAL A 127 14.28 9.47 13.82
N LYS A 128 13.96 10.05 14.97
CA LYS A 128 14.87 10.12 16.11
C LYS A 128 14.68 8.86 16.94
N VAL A 129 15.77 8.12 17.16
CA VAL A 129 15.79 6.89 17.93
C VAL A 129 16.78 7.00 19.07
N ASN A 130 16.50 6.32 20.17
CA ASN A 130 17.41 6.23 21.30
C ASN A 130 17.80 4.76 21.50
N ILE A 131 19.11 4.48 21.32
CA ILE A 131 19.69 3.13 21.41
C ILE A 131 20.33 2.99 22.78
N GLN A 132 19.94 1.97 23.53
CA GLN A 132 20.46 1.64 24.85
C GLN A 132 21.01 0.21 24.87
N LYS A 133 22.02 -0.04 25.69
CA LYS A 133 22.47 -1.42 25.94
C LYS A 133 21.39 -2.19 26.69
N ARG A 134 21.04 -3.37 26.20
CA ARG A 134 20.12 -4.27 26.85
C ARG A 134 20.77 -4.81 28.13
N LYS A 135 20.10 -4.68 29.25
CA LYS A 135 20.43 -5.34 30.51
C LYS A 135 19.30 -6.26 30.89
N SER A 136 19.56 -7.54 31.10
CA SER A 136 18.59 -8.47 31.66
C SER A 136 18.93 -8.75 33.12
N ARG A 137 17.92 -8.81 33.96
CA ARG A 137 18.04 -9.21 35.38
C ARG A 137 17.03 -10.29 35.64
N THR A 138 17.48 -11.38 36.20
CA THR A 138 16.59 -12.44 36.68
C THR A 138 16.07 -12.04 38.04
N LEU A 139 14.76 -11.96 38.17
CA LEU A 139 14.08 -11.68 39.42
C LEU A 139 13.37 -12.95 39.89
N PRO A 140 13.51 -13.36 41.16
CA PRO A 140 12.69 -14.44 41.72
C PRO A 140 11.24 -13.99 41.81
N VAL A 141 10.34 -14.72 41.17
CA VAL A 141 8.90 -14.49 41.30
C VAL A 141 8.43 -15.26 42.54
N GLN A 142 8.11 -14.53 43.60
CA GLN A 142 7.43 -15.11 44.77
C GLN A 142 5.94 -15.14 44.51
N ILE A 143 5.37 -16.31 44.36
CA ILE A 143 3.94 -16.50 44.26
C ILE A 143 3.40 -16.53 45.70
N GLY A 144 2.86 -15.41 46.16
CA GLY A 144 2.14 -15.33 47.43
C GLY A 144 0.80 -16.06 47.31
N TYR A 145 0.73 -17.34 47.62
CA TYR A 145 -0.53 -18.04 47.75
C TYR A 145 -1.03 -17.89 49.22
N ASN A 146 -2.28 -17.53 49.37
CA ASN A 146 -2.90 -17.42 50.66
C ASN A 146 -3.27 -18.85 51.14
N LYS A 147 -2.42 -19.38 52.03
CA LYS A 147 -2.56 -20.75 52.58
C LYS A 147 -3.94 -20.99 53.23
N MET A 148 -4.59 -19.90 53.72
CA MET A 148 -5.90 -19.96 54.34
C MET A 148 -7.04 -20.25 53.35
N LEU A 149 -6.92 -19.78 52.09
CA LEU A 149 -7.85 -20.06 50.98
C LEU A 149 -7.77 -21.52 50.52
N LEU A 150 -6.55 -22.08 50.48
CA LEU A 150 -6.34 -23.49 50.11
C LEU A 150 -6.93 -24.44 51.17
N LEU A 151 -6.71 -24.18 52.43
CA LEU A 151 -7.31 -24.98 53.51
C LEU A 151 -8.85 -24.93 53.50
N LYS A 152 -9.43 -23.76 53.22
CA LYS A 152 -10.88 -23.61 53.10
C LYS A 152 -11.48 -24.34 51.92
N ALA A 153 -10.74 -24.40 50.76
CA ALA A 153 -11.14 -25.16 49.61
C ALA A 153 -11.05 -26.68 49.84
N MET A 154 -10.02 -27.14 50.53
CA MET A 154 -9.86 -28.58 50.89
C MET A 154 -10.90 -29.06 51.92
N THR A 155 -11.26 -28.25 52.91
CA THR A 155 -12.32 -28.61 53.88
C THR A 155 -13.72 -28.63 53.28
N SER A 156 -13.98 -27.84 52.23
CA SER A 156 -15.25 -27.89 51.50
C SER A 156 -15.39 -29.11 50.58
N ALA A 157 -14.25 -29.62 50.03
CA ALA A 157 -14.24 -30.79 49.17
C ALA A 157 -14.34 -32.11 49.93
N CYS A 158 -14.03 -32.19 51.25
CA CYS A 158 -14.15 -33.41 52.04
C CYS A 158 -15.55 -33.59 52.69
N ARG A 159 -16.53 -32.75 52.38
CA ARG A 159 -17.88 -32.81 52.99
C ARG A 159 -18.96 -33.21 51.98
N GLN A 160 -18.61 -33.94 50.93
CA GLN A 160 -19.57 -34.61 50.06
C GLN A 160 -19.44 -36.13 50.14
#